data_dd4b7775469c4174bf80f6b8e9780a9e
#
_entry.id   dd4b7775469c4174bf80f6b8e9780a9e
#
_cell.length_a   1.000
_cell.length_b   1.000
_cell.length_c   1.000
_cell.angle_alpha   90.00
_cell.angle_beta   90.00
_cell.angle_gamma   90.00
#
_symmetry.space_group_name_H-M   'P 1'
#
loop_
_entity.id
_entity.type
_entity.pdbx_description
1 polymer ?
#
loop_
_entity_poly.entity_id
_entity_poly.type
_entity_poly.pdbx_seq_one_letter_code
_entity_poly.pdbx_strand_id
1 'polypeptide(L)'
;ALLQIGLSVDSGVDIVTKADETEEGDDSPFPTADELYVELYRLGKNQNKPNATVETWNRIYFGLYSEAKEKVFRVNGGNWKMIAFHGDSTACGFNKPFVYAYEEFVVDGGVDKNGNPNTTTVEATAKVENVRIKVNFDETVSGSYYDYFVRFSNIDTLESRDPIKYKQVLRYKKGETRDAYMMPTQKLKIEFMAQYEFND
;
A
#
# COMPACT_ATOMS: atom_id res chain seq x y z
N ALA A 1 15.35 -0.82 27.17
CA ALA A 1 14.80 -1.96 26.42
C ALA A 1 15.46 -2.07 25.03
N LEU A 2 15.33 -3.23 24.44
CA LEU A 2 15.72 -3.51 23.06
C LEU A 2 14.46 -3.74 22.22
N LEU A 3 14.45 -3.24 21.00
CA LEU A 3 13.36 -3.43 20.05
C LEU A 3 13.91 -4.00 18.75
N GLN A 4 13.30 -5.07 18.28
CA GLN A 4 13.52 -5.69 16.96
C GLN A 4 12.22 -5.64 16.17
N ILE A 5 12.33 -5.51 14.85
CA ILE A 5 11.18 -5.44 13.95
C ILE A 5 11.27 -6.51 12.88
N GLY A 6 10.14 -7.17 12.62
CA GLY A 6 9.91 -8.09 11.51
C GLY A 6 8.84 -7.52 10.59
N LEU A 7 8.99 -7.73 9.29
CA LEU A 7 8.04 -7.27 8.28
C LEU A 7 7.91 -8.29 7.17
N SER A 8 6.68 -8.59 6.79
CA SER A 8 6.33 -9.37 5.61
C SER A 8 5.39 -8.58 4.70
N VAL A 9 5.28 -9.00 3.46
CA VAL A 9 4.33 -8.43 2.48
C VAL A 9 3.35 -9.50 2.07
N ASP A 10 2.06 -9.18 2.17
CA ASP A 10 0.97 -9.98 1.64
C ASP A 10 0.40 -9.28 0.41
N SER A 11 0.68 -9.83 -0.76
CA SER A 11 0.22 -9.28 -2.05
C SER A 11 -1.29 -9.47 -2.28
N GLY A 12 -2.00 -10.11 -1.35
CA GLY A 12 -3.42 -10.42 -1.43
C GLY A 12 -3.73 -11.67 -2.24
N VAL A 13 -4.95 -12.18 -2.10
CA VAL A 13 -5.47 -13.30 -2.88
C VAL A 13 -6.02 -12.74 -4.19
N ASP A 14 -5.53 -13.23 -5.33
CA ASP A 14 -6.16 -13.01 -6.62
C ASP A 14 -7.56 -13.64 -6.61
N ILE A 15 -8.59 -12.81 -6.64
CA ILE A 15 -9.92 -13.27 -7.00
C ILE A 15 -9.90 -13.44 -8.52
N VAL A 16 -9.46 -14.61 -8.97
CA VAL A 16 -9.54 -15.01 -10.38
C VAL A 16 -11.00 -15.35 -10.67
N THR A 17 -11.73 -14.44 -11.31
CA THR A 17 -12.95 -14.84 -12.02
C THR A 17 -12.52 -15.64 -13.24
N LYS A 18 -12.88 -16.92 -13.24
CA LYS A 18 -12.55 -17.94 -14.24
C LYS A 18 -12.41 -17.41 -15.67
N ALA A 19 -11.22 -17.41 -16.18
CA ALA A 19 -10.86 -17.75 -17.56
C ALA A 19 -9.35 -18.06 -17.57
N ASP A 20 -9.07 -19.34 -17.75
CA ASP A 20 -7.77 -19.97 -18.03
C ASP A 20 -6.56 -19.64 -17.15
N GLU A 21 -6.22 -20.66 -16.38
CA GLU A 21 -4.93 -20.84 -15.73
C GLU A 21 -3.83 -21.01 -16.80
N THR A 22 -2.97 -20.03 -16.94
CA THR A 22 -1.58 -20.25 -17.30
C THR A 22 -0.73 -19.45 -16.33
N GLU A 23 -0.18 -20.17 -15.37
CA GLU A 23 0.91 -19.69 -14.54
C GLU A 23 2.12 -19.44 -15.44
N GLU A 24 2.52 -18.19 -15.61
CA GLU A 24 3.87 -17.88 -16.03
C GLU A 24 4.35 -16.57 -15.41
N GLY A 25 5.42 -16.69 -14.61
CA GLY A 25 6.34 -15.62 -14.27
C GLY A 25 5.83 -14.62 -13.26
N ASP A 26 6.24 -14.82 -12.02
CA ASP A 26 6.07 -13.86 -10.93
C ASP A 26 6.93 -12.59 -11.17
N ASP A 27 6.62 -11.84 -12.21
CA ASP A 27 6.98 -10.43 -12.33
C ASP A 27 5.94 -9.62 -11.51
N SER A 28 5.76 -9.99 -10.25
CA SER A 28 4.88 -9.30 -9.35
C SER A 28 5.33 -7.83 -9.24
N PRO A 29 4.49 -6.85 -9.58
CA PRO A 29 4.82 -5.44 -9.40
C PRO A 29 4.83 -5.04 -7.92
N PHE A 30 4.71 -6.02 -7.02
CA PHE A 30 4.69 -5.79 -5.59
C PHE A 30 6.10 -5.63 -5.05
N PRO A 31 6.32 -4.66 -4.16
CA PRO A 31 7.60 -4.53 -3.49
C PRO A 31 7.85 -5.71 -2.56
N THR A 32 9.10 -6.08 -2.44
CA THR A 32 9.57 -6.95 -1.35
C THR A 32 9.54 -6.19 -0.02
N ALA A 33 9.58 -6.90 1.11
CA ALA A 33 9.65 -6.25 2.41
C ALA A 33 10.84 -5.27 2.50
N ASP A 34 11.96 -5.60 1.89
CA ASP A 34 13.20 -4.80 1.92
C ASP A 34 13.07 -3.42 1.26
N GLU A 35 12.09 -3.24 0.37
CA GLU A 35 11.81 -2.00 -0.34
C GLU A 35 10.79 -1.10 0.37
N LEU A 36 10.22 -1.56 1.49
CA LEU A 36 9.31 -0.74 2.28
C LEU A 36 10.08 0.25 3.17
N TYR A 37 9.56 1.45 3.26
CA TYR A 37 9.96 2.40 4.29
C TYR A 37 9.31 2.03 5.61
N VAL A 38 10.07 2.16 6.69
CA VAL A 38 9.60 1.92 8.07
C VAL A 38 9.72 3.19 8.88
N GLU A 39 8.68 3.51 9.61
CA GLU A 39 8.64 4.56 10.60
C GLU A 39 8.32 3.97 11.98
N LEU A 40 9.11 4.32 12.98
CA LEU A 40 8.84 4.00 14.37
C LEU A 40 8.50 5.26 15.15
N TYR A 41 7.41 5.21 15.89
CA TYR A 41 6.94 6.31 16.72
C TYR A 41 6.81 5.85 18.17
N ARG A 42 7.10 6.76 19.09
CA ARG A 42 6.84 6.57 20.52
C ARG A 42 5.84 7.59 21.00
N LEU A 43 4.85 7.13 21.77
CA LEU A 43 3.93 8.02 22.46
C LEU A 43 4.63 8.70 23.64
N GLY A 44 4.53 10.00 23.75
CA GLY A 44 5.16 10.77 24.81
C GLY A 44 4.98 12.26 24.64
N LYS A 45 5.54 13.02 25.54
CA LYS A 45 5.50 14.49 25.44
C LYS A 45 6.15 14.94 24.13
N ASN A 46 5.57 15.96 23.52
CA ASN A 46 6.12 16.52 22.28
C ASN A 46 7.51 17.07 22.54
N GLN A 47 8.52 16.51 21.86
CA GLN A 47 9.92 16.90 22.05
C GLN A 47 10.20 18.36 21.66
N ASN A 48 9.40 18.89 20.72
CA ASN A 48 9.49 20.29 20.27
C ASN A 48 8.69 21.27 21.19
N LYS A 49 7.88 20.73 22.11
CA LYS A 49 7.09 21.49 23.09
C LYS A 49 7.18 20.80 24.46
N PRO A 50 8.31 20.89 25.18
CA PRO A 50 8.54 20.12 26.40
C PRO A 50 7.55 20.41 27.54
N ASN A 51 6.88 21.56 27.49
CA ASN A 51 5.83 21.94 28.45
C ASN A 51 4.41 21.49 28.02
N ALA A 52 4.27 20.75 26.91
CA ALA A 52 2.97 20.23 26.49
C ALA A 52 2.46 19.19 27.52
N THR A 53 1.19 19.33 27.90
CA THR A 53 0.50 18.39 28.79
C THR A 53 -0.07 17.19 28.03
N VAL A 54 -0.21 17.29 26.71
CA VAL A 54 -0.77 16.26 25.83
C VAL A 54 0.34 15.43 25.23
N GLU A 55 0.22 14.10 25.32
CA GLU A 55 1.12 13.18 24.64
C GLU A 55 0.85 13.15 23.13
N THR A 56 1.90 13.00 22.37
CA THR A 56 1.86 12.92 20.91
C THR A 56 2.77 11.80 20.42
N TRP A 57 2.51 11.32 19.21
CA TRP A 57 3.39 10.36 18.55
C TRP A 57 4.63 11.08 18.02
N ASN A 58 5.78 10.76 18.60
CA ASN A 58 7.08 11.31 18.19
C ASN A 58 7.80 10.29 17.31
N ARG A 59 8.16 10.66 16.08
CA ARG A 59 8.92 9.79 15.17
C ARG A 59 10.34 9.63 15.66
N ILE A 60 10.75 8.40 15.90
CA ILE A 60 12.07 8.01 16.42
C ILE A 60 12.97 7.46 15.32
N TYR A 61 12.36 6.79 14.32
CA TYR A 61 13.10 6.22 13.20
C TYR A 61 12.32 6.41 11.89
N PHE A 62 13.08 6.56 10.80
CA PHE A 62 12.61 6.49 9.42
C PHE A 62 13.74 5.94 8.55
N GLY A 63 13.46 4.96 7.74
CA GLY A 63 14.40 4.36 6.80
C GLY A 63 13.84 3.15 6.08
N LEU A 64 14.60 2.54 5.21
CA LEU A 64 14.23 1.29 4.55
C LEU A 64 14.24 0.12 5.54
N TYR A 65 13.33 -0.84 5.34
CA TYR A 65 13.31 -2.05 6.14
C TYR A 65 14.58 -2.87 5.97
N SER A 66 15.16 -2.93 4.78
CA SER A 66 16.47 -3.57 4.53
C SER A 66 17.58 -3.08 5.46
N GLU A 67 17.51 -1.82 5.90
CA GLU A 67 18.44 -1.26 6.88
C GLU A 67 17.98 -1.47 8.32
N ALA A 68 16.68 -1.50 8.54
CA ALA A 68 16.07 -1.56 9.87
C ALA A 68 16.08 -2.98 10.45
N LYS A 69 15.90 -4.03 9.64
CA LYS A 69 15.82 -5.43 10.06
C LYS A 69 17.09 -5.93 10.75
N GLU A 70 18.24 -5.37 10.40
CA GLU A 70 19.54 -5.71 10.99
C GLU A 70 19.85 -4.93 12.29
N LYS A 71 18.98 -3.99 12.65
CA LYS A 71 19.19 -3.13 13.82
C LYS A 71 18.47 -3.67 15.05
N VAL A 72 19.15 -3.61 16.16
CA VAL A 72 18.55 -3.71 17.49
C VAL A 72 18.46 -2.31 18.06
N PHE A 73 17.25 -1.77 18.12
CA PHE A 73 17.04 -0.41 18.60
C PHE A 73 17.11 -0.38 20.13
N ARG A 74 17.95 0.48 20.68
CA ARG A 74 17.94 0.79 22.11
C ARG A 74 16.90 1.88 22.37
N VAL A 75 15.85 1.51 23.08
CA VAL A 75 14.65 2.37 23.22
C VAL A 75 14.16 2.43 24.66
N ASN A 76 13.40 3.45 24.97
CA ASN A 76 12.69 3.54 26.25
C ASN A 76 11.37 2.76 26.16
N GLY A 77 10.96 2.19 27.28
CA GLY A 77 9.66 1.55 27.41
C GLY A 77 8.48 2.50 27.17
N GLY A 78 7.30 1.93 26.93
CA GLY A 78 6.05 2.64 26.73
C GLY A 78 5.33 2.22 25.44
N ASN A 79 4.35 3.03 25.01
CA ASN A 79 3.53 2.78 23.84
C ASN A 79 4.28 3.22 22.58
N TRP A 80 4.30 2.34 21.61
CA TRP A 80 4.94 2.51 20.31
C TRP A 80 4.00 2.17 19.18
N LYS A 81 4.32 2.66 18.00
CA LYS A 81 3.71 2.20 16.75
C LYS A 81 4.74 2.09 15.65
N MET A 82 4.55 1.13 14.79
CA MET A 82 5.26 0.93 13.55
C MET A 82 4.33 1.20 12.37
N ILE A 83 4.82 1.93 11.39
CA ILE A 83 4.20 2.10 10.09
C ILE A 83 5.21 1.61 9.07
N ALA A 84 4.77 0.78 8.13
CA ALA A 84 5.59 0.41 6.98
C ALA A 84 4.79 0.66 5.70
N PHE A 85 5.45 1.20 4.66
CA PHE A 85 4.75 1.53 3.42
C PHE A 85 5.67 1.55 2.20
N HIS A 86 5.06 1.32 1.04
CA HIS A 86 5.66 1.54 -0.27
C HIS A 86 4.62 2.15 -1.22
N GLY A 87 5.06 3.10 -2.03
CA GLY A 87 4.20 3.80 -2.98
C GLY A 87 3.46 5.00 -2.37
N ASP A 88 2.44 5.47 -3.08
CA ASP A 88 1.64 6.62 -2.72
C ASP A 88 0.16 6.20 -2.60
N SER A 89 -0.45 6.44 -1.44
CA SER A 89 -1.85 6.12 -1.16
C SER A 89 -2.84 6.80 -2.11
N THR A 90 -2.43 7.88 -2.76
CA THR A 90 -3.25 8.65 -3.71
C THR A 90 -2.92 8.34 -5.17
N ALA A 91 -1.96 7.44 -5.44
CA ALA A 91 -1.55 7.11 -6.79
C ALA A 91 -2.67 6.42 -7.58
N CYS A 92 -2.78 6.80 -8.86
CA CYS A 92 -3.63 6.14 -9.83
C CYS A 92 -2.82 5.88 -11.11
N GLY A 93 -2.85 4.62 -11.59
CA GLY A 93 -2.13 4.25 -12.80
C GLY A 93 -1.60 2.82 -12.79
N PHE A 94 -0.86 2.48 -13.83
CA PHE A 94 -0.30 1.15 -14.01
C PHE A 94 0.95 0.95 -13.14
N ASN A 95 1.09 -0.27 -12.60
CA ASN A 95 2.22 -0.67 -11.75
C ASN A 95 2.47 0.29 -10.56
N LYS A 96 1.40 0.74 -9.91
CA LYS A 96 1.46 1.65 -8.77
C LYS A 96 0.74 1.09 -7.53
N PRO A 97 1.16 -0.06 -7.00
CA PRO A 97 0.60 -0.56 -5.76
C PRO A 97 0.95 0.37 -4.61
N PHE A 98 0.01 0.55 -3.69
CA PHE A 98 0.27 1.13 -2.38
C PHE A 98 0.18 0.02 -1.35
N VAL A 99 1.29 -0.25 -0.70
CA VAL A 99 1.42 -1.30 0.32
C VAL A 99 1.62 -0.64 1.66
N TYR A 100 0.90 -1.10 2.68
CA TYR A 100 0.88 -0.45 3.98
C TYR A 100 0.73 -1.46 5.12
N ALA A 101 1.42 -1.22 6.22
CA ALA A 101 1.23 -1.90 7.49
C ALA A 101 1.21 -0.88 8.64
N TYR A 102 0.46 -1.22 9.68
CA TYR A 102 0.35 -0.43 10.90
C TYR A 102 0.21 -1.35 12.10
N GLU A 103 1.07 -1.18 13.12
CA GLU A 103 1.02 -1.92 14.36
C GLU A 103 1.25 -0.99 15.56
N GLU A 104 0.39 -1.09 16.58
CA GLU A 104 0.62 -0.48 17.89
C GLU A 104 1.04 -1.57 18.89
N PHE A 105 2.05 -1.28 19.67
CA PHE A 105 2.62 -2.24 20.62
C PHE A 105 3.21 -1.55 21.84
N VAL A 106 3.49 -2.34 22.88
CA VAL A 106 4.13 -1.86 24.10
C VAL A 106 5.54 -2.42 24.19
N VAL A 107 6.50 -1.54 24.39
CA VAL A 107 7.88 -1.94 24.74
C VAL A 107 8.02 -1.98 26.25
N ASP A 108 8.40 -3.15 26.81
CA ASP A 108 8.73 -3.27 28.22
C ASP A 108 10.11 -2.66 28.50
N GLY A 109 10.11 -1.58 29.26
CA GLY A 109 11.32 -0.85 29.64
C GLY A 109 12.20 -1.50 30.68
N GLY A 110 11.78 -2.63 31.23
CA GLY A 110 12.48 -3.31 32.32
C GLY A 110 13.74 -4.08 31.92
N VAL A 111 14.20 -4.85 32.86
CA VAL A 111 15.30 -5.82 32.71
C VAL A 111 14.82 -7.21 33.10
N ASP A 112 15.43 -8.23 32.55
CA ASP A 112 15.20 -9.61 32.91
C ASP A 112 15.80 -9.95 34.32
N LYS A 113 15.57 -11.18 34.77
CA LYS A 113 16.09 -11.67 36.06
C LYS A 113 17.62 -11.67 36.15
N ASN A 114 18.31 -11.53 35.04
CA ASN A 114 19.77 -11.49 34.96
C ASN A 114 20.30 -10.05 34.82
N GLY A 115 19.41 -9.05 34.82
CA GLY A 115 19.77 -7.64 34.66
C GLY A 115 19.96 -7.19 33.21
N ASN A 116 19.65 -8.05 32.22
CA ASN A 116 19.73 -7.67 30.82
C ASN A 116 18.46 -6.86 30.38
N PRO A 117 18.59 -5.89 29.50
CA PRO A 117 17.42 -5.17 28.94
C PRO A 117 16.42 -6.13 28.34
N ASN A 118 15.13 -5.97 28.65
CA ASN A 118 14.07 -6.72 27.99
C ASN A 118 14.06 -6.44 26.49
N THR A 119 13.79 -7.48 25.69
CA THR A 119 13.69 -7.39 24.24
C THR A 119 12.22 -7.53 23.83
N THR A 120 11.74 -6.60 23.03
CA THR A 120 10.44 -6.66 22.38
C THR A 120 10.67 -6.91 20.89
N THR A 121 10.00 -7.90 20.32
CA THR A 121 9.94 -8.11 18.87
C THR A 121 8.54 -7.76 18.39
N VAL A 122 8.44 -6.94 17.37
CA VAL A 122 7.18 -6.63 16.69
C VAL A 122 7.21 -7.15 15.27
N GLU A 123 6.16 -7.83 14.89
CA GLU A 123 5.96 -8.39 13.55
C GLU A 123 4.77 -7.67 12.90
N ALA A 124 4.90 -7.27 11.64
CA ALA A 124 3.79 -6.70 10.88
C ALA A 124 3.74 -7.31 9.48
N THR A 125 2.52 -7.35 8.92
CA THR A 125 2.29 -7.78 7.55
C THR A 125 1.72 -6.61 6.76
N ALA A 126 2.48 -6.13 5.79
CA ALA A 126 2.04 -5.08 4.89
C ALA A 126 1.13 -5.66 3.80
N LYS A 127 0.03 -4.97 3.53
CA LYS A 127 -0.99 -5.37 2.55
C LYS A 127 -1.18 -4.30 1.49
N VAL A 128 -1.70 -4.72 0.35
CA VAL A 128 -2.10 -3.78 -0.71
C VAL A 128 -3.38 -3.07 -0.26
N GLU A 129 -3.32 -1.76 -0.16
CA GLU A 129 -4.42 -0.91 0.34
C GLU A 129 -5.18 -0.20 -0.79
N ASN A 130 -4.63 -0.16 -1.99
CA ASN A 130 -5.35 0.36 -3.14
C ASN A 130 -6.03 -0.78 -3.94
N VAL A 131 -7.00 -0.42 -4.78
CA VAL A 131 -7.73 -1.37 -5.62
C VAL A 131 -6.90 -1.73 -6.83
N ARG A 132 -6.58 -3.02 -7.00
CA ARG A 132 -5.98 -3.57 -8.21
C ARG A 132 -7.06 -3.80 -9.26
N ILE A 133 -6.81 -3.37 -10.48
CA ILE A 133 -7.68 -3.54 -11.63
C ILE A 133 -6.88 -4.21 -12.73
N LYS A 134 -7.44 -5.28 -13.30
CA LYS A 134 -6.94 -5.94 -14.49
C LYS A 134 -8.05 -6.07 -15.51
N VAL A 135 -7.78 -5.73 -16.76
CA VAL A 135 -8.75 -5.83 -17.85
C VAL A 135 -8.22 -6.79 -18.90
N ASN A 136 -8.99 -7.84 -19.15
CA ASN A 136 -8.76 -8.74 -20.26
C ASN A 136 -9.82 -8.47 -21.32
N PHE A 137 -9.40 -8.09 -22.51
CA PHE A 137 -10.32 -7.92 -23.64
C PHE A 137 -10.44 -9.25 -24.35
N ASP A 138 -11.69 -9.71 -24.52
CA ASP A 138 -12.00 -10.88 -25.33
C ASP A 138 -11.62 -10.67 -26.81
N GLU A 139 -11.24 -11.74 -27.49
CA GLU A 139 -10.83 -11.68 -28.90
C GLU A 139 -11.93 -11.12 -29.80
N THR A 140 -13.20 -11.30 -29.45
CA THR A 140 -14.32 -10.74 -30.19
C THR A 140 -14.34 -9.21 -30.18
N VAL A 141 -13.83 -8.59 -29.11
CA VAL A 141 -13.68 -7.13 -29.03
C VAL A 141 -12.62 -6.64 -30.00
N SER A 142 -11.44 -7.29 -29.98
CA SER A 142 -10.35 -6.92 -30.88
C SER A 142 -10.64 -7.20 -32.36
N GLY A 143 -11.48 -8.19 -32.64
CA GLY A 143 -11.97 -8.51 -34.00
C GLY A 143 -13.09 -7.60 -34.50
N SER A 144 -13.83 -6.93 -33.60
CA SER A 144 -14.99 -6.11 -33.95
C SER A 144 -14.71 -4.61 -34.00
N TYR A 145 -13.67 -4.16 -33.32
CA TYR A 145 -13.40 -2.73 -33.16
C TYR A 145 -11.95 -2.39 -33.56
N TYR A 146 -11.82 -1.28 -34.28
CA TYR A 146 -10.51 -0.74 -34.68
C TYR A 146 -9.73 -0.22 -33.47
N ASP A 147 -10.38 0.59 -32.63
CA ASP A 147 -9.82 1.09 -31.38
C ASP A 147 -10.88 1.00 -30.28
N TYR A 148 -10.41 0.74 -29.07
CA TYR A 148 -11.27 0.63 -27.89
C TYR A 148 -10.49 0.85 -26.60
N PHE A 149 -11.22 1.23 -25.55
CA PHE A 149 -10.71 1.30 -24.19
C PHE A 149 -11.81 1.16 -23.15
N VAL A 150 -11.43 0.74 -21.97
CA VAL A 150 -12.27 0.81 -20.77
C VAL A 150 -11.78 1.95 -19.89
N ARG A 151 -12.69 2.80 -19.44
CA ARG A 151 -12.43 3.87 -18.51
C ARG A 151 -13.04 3.56 -17.16
N PHE A 152 -12.19 3.61 -16.12
CA PHE A 152 -12.60 3.54 -14.73
C PHE A 152 -12.51 4.94 -14.12
N SER A 153 -13.51 5.32 -13.34
CA SER A 153 -13.47 6.57 -12.57
C SER A 153 -14.18 6.42 -11.24
N ASN A 154 -13.59 6.98 -10.19
CA ASN A 154 -14.22 7.04 -8.90
C ASN A 154 -15.26 8.16 -8.89
N ILE A 155 -16.49 7.85 -8.41
CA ILE A 155 -17.62 8.79 -8.39
C ILE A 155 -17.69 9.52 -7.04
N ASP A 156 -17.17 8.92 -5.97
CA ASP A 156 -17.26 9.44 -4.60
C ASP A 156 -16.64 10.82 -4.43
N THR A 157 -15.70 11.18 -5.30
CA THR A 157 -15.02 12.48 -5.27
C THR A 157 -15.88 13.65 -5.73
N LEU A 158 -17.01 13.39 -6.35
CA LEU A 158 -17.96 14.45 -6.76
C LEU A 158 -18.71 15.04 -5.55
N GLU A 159 -18.79 14.29 -4.45
CA GLU A 159 -19.43 14.68 -3.19
C GLU A 159 -18.43 15.21 -2.14
N SER A 160 -17.12 15.11 -2.40
CA SER A 160 -16.09 15.53 -1.48
C SER A 160 -15.87 17.05 -1.53
N ARG A 161 -15.43 17.63 -0.39
CA ARG A 161 -15.11 19.06 -0.28
C ARG A 161 -13.97 19.53 -1.22
N ASP A 162 -13.20 18.58 -1.77
CA ASP A 162 -12.13 18.83 -2.76
C ASP A 162 -12.16 17.78 -3.88
N PRO A 163 -13.13 17.90 -4.82
CA PRO A 163 -13.31 16.91 -5.88
C PRO A 163 -12.13 16.81 -6.85
N ILE A 164 -11.27 17.83 -6.93
CA ILE A 164 -10.14 17.87 -7.86
C ILE A 164 -9.01 17.00 -7.34
N LYS A 165 -8.75 17.02 -6.05
CA LYS A 165 -7.61 16.35 -5.42
C LYS A 165 -7.72 14.82 -5.46
N TYR A 166 -8.94 14.27 -5.44
CA TYR A 166 -9.17 12.83 -5.31
C TYR A 166 -9.81 12.20 -6.55
N LYS A 167 -10.07 13.00 -7.60
CA LYS A 167 -10.62 12.46 -8.84
C LYS A 167 -9.58 11.60 -9.54
N GLN A 168 -9.88 10.32 -9.65
CA GLN A 168 -9.04 9.36 -10.35
C GLN A 168 -9.74 8.85 -11.61
N VAL A 169 -9.01 8.79 -12.70
CA VAL A 169 -9.47 8.24 -13.97
C VAL A 169 -8.36 7.37 -14.54
N LEU A 170 -8.72 6.13 -14.80
CA LEU A 170 -7.83 5.14 -15.39
C LEU A 170 -8.39 4.71 -16.74
N ARG A 171 -7.55 4.52 -17.75
CA ARG A 171 -7.94 4.03 -19.07
C ARG A 171 -7.10 2.84 -19.47
N TYR A 172 -7.74 1.70 -19.64
CA TYR A 172 -7.20 0.53 -20.31
C TYR A 172 -7.45 0.62 -21.79
N LYS A 173 -6.42 0.83 -22.54
CA LYS A 173 -6.47 0.89 -24.01
C LYS A 173 -6.25 -0.50 -24.61
N LYS A 174 -6.58 -0.65 -25.89
CA LYS A 174 -6.21 -1.81 -26.71
C LYS A 174 -4.74 -2.17 -26.50
N GLY A 175 -4.47 -3.44 -26.16
CA GLY A 175 -3.13 -3.97 -25.95
C GLY A 175 -2.48 -3.67 -24.60
N GLU A 176 -3.19 -2.99 -23.68
CA GLU A 176 -2.70 -2.79 -22.31
C GLU A 176 -2.95 -4.05 -21.46
N THR A 177 -1.91 -4.61 -20.89
CA THR A 177 -1.95 -5.86 -20.11
C THR A 177 -1.51 -5.70 -18.66
N ARG A 178 -0.93 -4.54 -18.30
CA ARG A 178 -0.41 -4.29 -16.96
C ARG A 178 -1.53 -4.13 -15.95
N ASP A 179 -1.26 -4.49 -14.70
CA ASP A 179 -2.13 -4.17 -13.60
C ASP A 179 -2.15 -2.68 -13.31
N ALA A 180 -3.34 -2.17 -13.05
CA ALA A 180 -3.51 -0.80 -12.62
C ALA A 180 -4.05 -0.72 -11.20
N TYR A 181 -3.81 0.40 -10.58
CA TYR A 181 -4.16 0.65 -9.20
C TYR A 181 -4.85 2.00 -9.07
N MET A 182 -5.83 2.07 -8.18
CA MET A 182 -6.49 3.32 -7.81
C MET A 182 -6.98 3.26 -6.35
N MET A 183 -7.28 4.42 -5.77
CA MET A 183 -7.78 4.49 -4.40
C MET A 183 -9.08 3.67 -4.26
N PRO A 184 -9.29 3.02 -3.11
CA PRO A 184 -10.58 2.44 -2.77
C PRO A 184 -11.69 3.47 -2.92
N THR A 185 -12.83 3.04 -3.48
CA THR A 185 -13.99 3.89 -3.71
C THR A 185 -15.27 3.10 -3.47
N GLN A 186 -16.31 3.76 -2.93
CA GLN A 186 -17.62 3.12 -2.74
C GLN A 186 -18.38 2.96 -4.07
N LYS A 187 -18.08 3.83 -5.05
CA LYS A 187 -18.74 3.81 -6.36
C LYS A 187 -17.70 3.92 -7.47
N LEU A 188 -17.65 2.91 -8.29
CA LEU A 188 -16.77 2.86 -9.46
C LEU A 188 -17.63 2.96 -10.72
N LYS A 189 -17.37 3.97 -11.55
CA LYS A 189 -17.96 4.08 -12.88
C LYS A 189 -17.05 3.39 -13.89
N ILE A 190 -17.61 2.46 -14.64
CA ILE A 190 -16.92 1.71 -15.70
C ILE A 190 -17.61 2.04 -17.02
N GLU A 191 -16.82 2.49 -18.00
CA GLU A 191 -17.32 2.88 -19.33
C GLU A 191 -16.47 2.21 -20.40
N PHE A 192 -17.10 1.44 -21.25
CA PHE A 192 -16.49 0.90 -22.46
C PHE A 192 -16.71 1.85 -23.62
N MET A 193 -15.67 2.17 -24.37
CA MET A 193 -15.70 3.01 -25.55
C MET A 193 -14.97 2.30 -26.70
N ALA A 194 -15.61 2.24 -27.86
CA ALA A 194 -15.10 1.54 -29.02
C ALA A 194 -15.41 2.29 -30.31
N GLN A 195 -14.53 2.15 -31.28
CA GLN A 195 -14.65 2.73 -32.61
C GLN A 195 -14.64 1.62 -33.66
N TYR A 196 -15.62 1.61 -34.53
CA TYR A 196 -15.64 0.75 -35.71
C TYR A 196 -14.72 1.30 -36.78
N GLU A 197 -14.13 0.40 -37.57
CA GLU A 197 -13.52 0.77 -38.84
C GLU A 197 -14.68 0.95 -39.86
N PHE A 198 -14.88 2.14 -40.35
CA PHE A 198 -15.74 2.36 -41.50
C PHE A 198 -14.88 2.05 -42.73
N ASN A 199 -15.15 0.92 -43.38
CA ASN A 199 -14.67 0.69 -44.73
C ASN A 199 -15.57 1.47 -45.66
N ASP A 200 -15.07 2.58 -46.23
CA ASP A 200 -15.68 3.27 -47.35
C ASP A 200 -15.60 2.43 -48.65
#